data_7c7c3fb6e60c4e926801b39c3861d7b0
#
_entry.id   7c7c3fb6e60c4e926801b39c3861d7b0
#
_cell.length_a   1.000
_cell.length_b   1.000
_cell.length_c   1.000
_cell.angle_alpha   90.00
_cell.angle_beta   90.00
_cell.angle_gamma   90.00
#
_symmetry.space_group_name_H-M   'P 1'
#
loop_
_entity.id
_entity.type
_entity.pdbx_description
1 polymer ?
#
loop_
_entity_poly.entity_id
_entity_poly.type
_entity_poly.pdbx_seq_one_letter_code
_entity_poly.pdbx_strand_id
1 'polypeptide(L)'
;MSEKSNREVVERCIRAVVERDLDMLDQLRHPDYVEEYPQSGERIRGIKNARAILETYPGGLPPAEKVVVKGGEDQWVTTPIGTLLRITGTGDVYTALFTAVYPGDPRPWHVMGILELRDGKVAKATLVFGAPFEAPAWRAQWVERM
;
A
#
# COMPACT_ATOMS: atom_id res chain seq x y z
N MET A 1 -18.97 5.54 11.18
CA MET A 1 -18.74 5.63 9.71
C MET A 1 -19.35 4.42 9.03
N SER A 2 -19.95 4.61 7.86
CA SER A 2 -20.46 3.50 7.07
C SER A 2 -19.30 2.70 6.42
N GLU A 3 -19.54 1.44 6.08
CA GLU A 3 -18.59 0.63 5.32
C GLU A 3 -18.12 1.31 4.05
N LYS A 4 -19.04 1.92 3.30
CA LYS A 4 -18.72 2.65 2.08
C LYS A 4 -17.71 3.77 2.34
N SER A 5 -17.93 4.56 3.39
CA SER A 5 -17.00 5.62 3.77
C SER A 5 -15.64 5.09 4.21
N ASN A 6 -15.60 3.97 4.93
CA ASN A 6 -14.35 3.33 5.34
C ASN A 6 -13.58 2.83 4.12
N ARG A 7 -14.26 2.19 3.17
CA ARG A 7 -13.63 1.74 1.92
C ARG A 7 -13.04 2.92 1.15
N GLU A 8 -13.78 4.02 1.04
CA GLU A 8 -13.30 5.24 0.39
C GLU A 8 -12.04 5.80 1.07
N VAL A 9 -11.99 5.78 2.40
CA VAL A 9 -10.79 6.20 3.15
C VAL A 9 -9.61 5.31 2.83
N VAL A 10 -9.79 3.99 2.79
CA VAL A 10 -8.74 3.03 2.42
C VAL A 10 -8.23 3.30 1.00
N GLU A 11 -9.12 3.44 0.04
CA GLU A 11 -8.77 3.72 -1.36
C GLU A 11 -7.97 5.01 -1.49
N ARG A 12 -8.41 6.07 -0.82
CA ARG A 12 -7.70 7.36 -0.80
C ARG A 12 -6.33 7.24 -0.13
N CYS A 13 -6.25 6.48 0.96
CA CYS A 13 -4.99 6.26 1.67
C CYS A 13 -3.97 5.54 0.78
N ILE A 14 -4.35 4.47 0.12
CA ILE A 14 -3.45 3.72 -0.77
C ILE A 14 -3.06 4.57 -1.98
N ARG A 15 -3.99 5.32 -2.55
CA ARG A 15 -3.68 6.26 -3.63
C ARG A 15 -2.64 7.30 -3.19
N ALA A 16 -2.83 7.88 -2.00
CA ALA A 16 -1.87 8.83 -1.45
C ALA A 16 -0.48 8.21 -1.22
N VAL A 17 -0.41 6.95 -0.79
CA VAL A 17 0.85 6.21 -0.68
C VAL A 17 1.54 6.11 -2.05
N VAL A 18 0.82 5.68 -3.07
CA VAL A 18 1.35 5.50 -4.43
C VAL A 18 1.79 6.83 -5.04
N GLU A 19 1.02 7.89 -4.85
CA GLU A 19 1.29 9.23 -5.38
C GLU A 19 2.27 10.05 -4.51
N ARG A 20 2.64 9.55 -3.33
CA ARG A 20 3.47 10.23 -2.34
C ARG A 20 2.86 11.55 -1.86
N ASP A 21 1.55 11.57 -1.70
CA ASP A 21 0.82 12.70 -1.13
C ASP A 21 0.81 12.59 0.40
N LEU A 22 1.87 13.10 1.02
CA LEU A 22 2.08 12.99 2.47
C LEU A 22 1.06 13.79 3.27
N ASP A 23 0.61 14.91 2.77
CA ASP A 23 -0.39 15.74 3.45
C ASP A 23 -1.74 15.03 3.48
N MET A 24 -2.11 14.37 2.39
CA MET A 24 -3.32 13.55 2.35
C MET A 24 -3.22 12.36 3.31
N LEU A 25 -2.06 11.70 3.38
CA LEU A 25 -1.83 10.62 4.34
C LEU A 25 -2.02 11.07 5.78
N ASP A 26 -1.49 12.23 6.13
CA ASP A 26 -1.65 12.79 7.48
C ASP A 26 -3.13 13.03 7.83
N GLN A 27 -3.93 13.48 6.86
CA GLN A 27 -5.37 13.69 7.04
C GLN A 27 -6.17 12.40 7.20
N LEU A 28 -5.75 11.34 6.52
CA LEU A 28 -6.47 10.05 6.51
C LEU A 28 -6.10 9.13 7.67
N ARG A 29 -4.99 9.41 8.35
CA ARG A 29 -4.50 8.63 9.49
C ARG A 29 -5.08 9.14 10.80
N HIS A 30 -5.40 8.21 11.70
CA HIS A 30 -5.87 8.52 13.04
C HIS A 30 -4.74 9.16 13.88
N PRO A 31 -5.05 10.06 14.85
CA PRO A 31 -4.02 10.62 15.72
C PRO A 31 -3.15 9.58 16.46
N ASP A 32 -3.71 8.41 16.77
CA ASP A 32 -3.01 7.29 17.41
C ASP A 32 -2.45 6.28 16.41
N TYR A 33 -2.17 6.69 15.17
CA TYR A 33 -1.71 5.83 14.10
C TYR A 33 -0.47 5.01 14.49
N VAL A 34 -0.50 3.73 14.14
CA VAL A 34 0.62 2.80 14.30
C VAL A 34 0.82 2.02 12.99
N GLU A 35 2.06 1.85 12.60
CA GLU A 35 2.44 1.04 11.45
C GLU A 35 3.40 -0.05 11.88
N GLU A 36 3.18 -1.28 11.42
CA GLU A 36 4.01 -2.43 11.80
C GLU A 36 4.55 -3.12 10.55
N TYR A 37 5.84 -3.49 10.63
CA TYR A 37 6.52 -4.28 9.61
C TYR A 37 6.94 -5.62 10.21
N PRO A 38 6.10 -6.69 10.07
CA PRO A 38 6.41 -8.00 10.67
C PRO A 38 7.73 -8.59 10.24
N GLN A 39 8.17 -8.33 8.98
CA GLN A 39 9.40 -8.90 8.44
C GLN A 39 10.66 -8.41 9.17
N SER A 40 10.67 -7.16 9.63
CA SER A 40 11.80 -6.58 10.39
C SER A 40 11.54 -6.53 11.90
N GLY A 41 10.29 -6.73 12.31
CA GLY A 41 9.88 -6.58 13.71
C GLY A 41 9.78 -5.14 14.18
N GLU A 42 9.65 -4.19 13.25
CA GLU A 42 9.57 -2.77 13.55
C GLU A 42 8.13 -2.32 13.78
N ARG A 43 7.98 -1.37 14.69
CA ARG A 43 6.73 -0.63 14.91
C ARG A 43 7.01 0.86 14.85
N ILE A 44 6.21 1.56 14.08
CA ILE A 44 6.28 3.01 13.90
C ILE A 44 5.08 3.62 14.60
N ARG A 45 5.32 4.48 15.60
CA ARG A 45 4.24 5.13 16.35
C ARG A 45 4.06 6.56 15.88
N GLY A 46 2.83 6.87 15.50
CA GLY A 46 2.39 8.22 15.20
C GLY A 46 2.61 8.64 13.75
N ILE A 47 1.78 9.59 13.33
CA ILE A 47 1.78 10.15 11.98
C ILE A 47 3.13 10.80 11.66
N LYS A 48 3.69 11.53 12.63
CA LYS A 48 4.97 12.24 12.45
C LYS A 48 6.12 11.29 12.08
N ASN A 49 6.24 10.15 12.78
CA ASN A 49 7.30 9.19 12.51
C ASN A 49 7.07 8.46 11.16
N ALA A 50 5.82 8.10 10.86
CA ALA A 50 5.49 7.48 9.58
C ALA A 50 5.81 8.42 8.41
N ARG A 51 5.49 9.70 8.52
CA ARG A 51 5.83 10.73 7.53
C ARG A 51 7.34 10.88 7.37
N ALA A 52 8.08 10.96 8.47
CA ALA A 52 9.52 11.15 8.46
C ALA A 52 10.24 10.04 7.67
N ILE A 53 9.79 8.80 7.77
CA ILE A 53 10.36 7.67 7.01
C ILE A 53 10.21 7.89 5.51
N LEU A 54 9.05 8.35 5.06
CA LEU A 54 8.80 8.61 3.64
C LEU A 54 9.60 9.83 3.13
N GLU A 55 9.70 10.88 3.95
CA GLU A 55 10.43 12.09 3.60
C GLU A 55 11.95 11.87 3.52
N THR A 56 12.48 10.98 4.35
CA THR A 56 13.93 10.73 4.44
C THR A 56 14.37 9.43 3.78
N TYR A 57 13.51 8.81 2.99
CA TYR A 57 13.82 7.55 2.32
C TYR A 57 15.10 7.67 1.47
N PRO A 58 16.11 6.79 1.69
CA PRO A 58 17.36 6.86 0.95
C PRO A 58 17.15 6.78 -0.56
N GLY A 59 17.66 7.77 -1.31
CA GLY A 59 17.48 7.87 -2.75
C GLY A 59 16.13 8.46 -3.18
N GLY A 60 15.24 8.77 -2.23
CA GLY A 60 13.90 9.29 -2.48
C GLY A 60 12.93 8.22 -2.99
N LEU A 61 11.64 8.48 -2.87
CA LEU A 61 10.59 7.63 -3.40
C LEU A 61 9.86 8.38 -4.52
N PRO A 62 9.93 7.93 -5.78
CA PRO A 62 9.23 8.60 -6.87
C PRO A 62 7.71 8.41 -6.71
N PRO A 63 6.89 9.43 -6.97
CA PRO A 63 5.44 9.27 -7.05
C PRO A 63 5.05 8.52 -8.32
N ALA A 64 3.86 7.89 -8.30
CA ALA A 64 3.22 7.43 -9.51
C ALA A 64 2.59 8.63 -10.24
N GLU A 65 2.64 8.63 -11.57
CA GLU A 65 2.09 9.76 -12.34
C GLU A 65 0.57 9.74 -12.39
N LYS A 66 -0.01 8.56 -12.46
CA LYS A 66 -1.46 8.40 -12.62
C LYS A 66 -1.95 7.09 -12.01
N VAL A 67 -3.15 7.14 -11.42
CA VAL A 67 -3.84 5.96 -10.89
C VAL A 67 -5.17 5.80 -11.62
N VAL A 68 -5.44 4.59 -12.11
CA VAL A 68 -6.71 4.23 -12.75
C VAL A 68 -7.37 3.11 -11.95
N VAL A 69 -8.60 3.35 -11.50
CA VAL A 69 -9.39 2.34 -10.77
C VAL A 69 -10.21 1.54 -11.78
N LYS A 70 -10.14 0.21 -11.65
CA LYS A 70 -10.91 -0.73 -12.47
C LYS A 70 -11.50 -1.83 -11.61
N GLY A 71 -12.64 -2.36 -12.03
CA GLY A 71 -13.25 -3.53 -11.42
C GLY A 71 -14.58 -3.28 -10.75
N GLY A 72 -15.17 -4.34 -10.18
CA GLY A 72 -16.44 -4.34 -9.48
C GLY A 72 -16.29 -4.14 -7.96
N GLU A 73 -16.83 -5.07 -7.16
CA GLU A 73 -16.72 -5.00 -5.70
C GLU A 73 -15.26 -5.10 -5.22
N ASP A 74 -14.45 -5.95 -5.88
CA ASP A 74 -13.00 -5.94 -5.72
C ASP A 74 -12.42 -4.87 -6.63
N GLN A 75 -11.91 -3.82 -6.05
CA GLN A 75 -11.37 -2.67 -6.79
C GLN A 75 -9.92 -2.93 -7.20
N TRP A 76 -9.65 -2.75 -8.48
CA TRP A 76 -8.29 -2.81 -9.02
C TRP A 76 -7.84 -1.41 -9.40
N VAL A 77 -6.67 -1.02 -8.92
CA VAL A 77 -6.04 0.25 -9.25
C VAL A 77 -4.75 -0.03 -10.03
N THR A 78 -4.63 0.59 -11.19
CA THR A 78 -3.44 0.47 -12.04
C THR A 78 -2.85 1.85 -12.29
N THR A 79 -1.54 1.97 -12.15
CA THR A 79 -0.82 3.21 -12.49
C THR A 79 -0.10 3.06 -13.84
N PRO A 80 0.32 4.18 -14.46
CA PRO A 80 1.08 4.12 -15.71
C PRO A 80 2.40 3.36 -15.64
N ILE A 81 2.99 3.24 -14.45
CA ILE A 81 4.22 2.48 -14.22
C ILE A 81 3.95 1.00 -13.92
N GLY A 82 2.71 0.55 -14.08
CA GLY A 82 2.33 -0.85 -13.88
C GLY A 82 2.00 -1.22 -12.43
N THR A 83 1.90 -0.27 -11.52
CA THR A 83 1.47 -0.55 -10.14
C THR A 83 0.05 -1.05 -10.13
N LEU A 84 -0.16 -2.22 -9.57
CA LEU A 84 -1.47 -2.84 -9.43
C LEU A 84 -1.86 -2.88 -7.96
N LEU A 85 -3.05 -2.40 -7.66
CA LEU A 85 -3.63 -2.43 -6.32
C LEU A 85 -4.95 -3.18 -6.32
N ARG A 86 -5.11 -4.06 -5.34
CA ARG A 86 -6.38 -4.71 -5.05
C ARG A 86 -6.77 -4.40 -3.60
N ILE A 87 -8.02 -3.92 -3.41
CA ILE A 87 -8.57 -3.63 -2.09
C ILE A 87 -9.73 -4.60 -1.84
N THR A 88 -9.63 -5.35 -0.76
CA THR A 88 -10.67 -6.30 -0.34
C THR A 88 -10.98 -6.09 1.14
N GLY A 89 -12.16 -6.52 1.58
CA GLY A 89 -12.57 -6.45 2.98
C GLY A 89 -13.80 -5.57 3.20
N THR A 90 -14.33 -5.66 4.38
CA THR A 90 -15.53 -4.95 4.82
C THR A 90 -15.38 -4.42 6.24
N GLY A 91 -16.31 -3.55 6.68
CA GLY A 91 -16.31 -3.01 8.04
C GLY A 91 -15.13 -2.07 8.31
N ASP A 92 -14.35 -2.40 9.34
CA ASP A 92 -13.23 -1.58 9.80
C ASP A 92 -11.85 -2.15 9.44
N VAL A 93 -11.80 -3.31 8.80
CA VAL A 93 -10.54 -3.98 8.43
C VAL A 93 -10.54 -4.26 6.94
N TYR A 94 -9.47 -3.82 6.27
CA TYR A 94 -9.29 -3.99 4.83
C TYR A 94 -7.90 -4.55 4.52
N THR A 95 -7.83 -5.36 3.47
CA THR A 95 -6.55 -5.82 2.91
C THR A 95 -6.32 -5.11 1.59
N ALA A 96 -5.14 -4.53 1.43
CA ALA A 96 -4.71 -3.87 0.20
C ALA A 96 -3.49 -4.59 -0.36
N LEU A 97 -3.48 -4.82 -1.67
CA LEU A 97 -2.35 -5.41 -2.39
C LEU A 97 -1.96 -4.46 -3.53
N PHE A 98 -0.74 -4.03 -3.55
CA PHE A 98 -0.23 -3.12 -4.58
C PHE A 98 1.23 -3.39 -4.93
N THR A 99 1.72 -2.76 -5.99
CA THR A 99 3.14 -2.81 -6.33
C THR A 99 3.76 -1.43 -6.19
N ALA A 100 5.04 -1.39 -5.86
CA ALA A 100 5.80 -0.16 -5.72
C ALA A 100 7.22 -0.35 -6.24
N VAL A 101 7.79 0.71 -6.82
CA VAL A 101 9.18 0.74 -7.25
C VAL A 101 10.00 1.47 -6.20
N TYR A 102 11.11 0.87 -5.80
CA TYR A 102 12.03 1.44 -4.82
C TYR A 102 13.36 1.82 -5.45
N PRO A 103 14.06 2.84 -4.90
CA PRO A 103 15.39 3.21 -5.39
C PRO A 103 16.37 2.04 -5.37
N GLY A 104 17.10 1.86 -6.47
CA GLY A 104 18.10 0.80 -6.60
C GLY A 104 17.57 -0.51 -7.19
N ASP A 105 16.26 -0.66 -7.34
CA ASP A 105 15.66 -1.81 -8.02
C ASP A 105 14.58 -1.33 -8.98
N PRO A 106 14.75 -1.47 -10.31
CA PRO A 106 13.76 -1.02 -11.28
C PRO A 106 12.52 -1.91 -11.34
N ARG A 107 12.57 -3.10 -10.73
CA ARG A 107 11.47 -4.06 -10.77
C ARG A 107 10.43 -3.69 -9.71
N PRO A 108 9.11 -3.90 -9.99
CA PRO A 108 8.08 -3.63 -9.00
C PRO A 108 8.12 -4.65 -7.85
N TRP A 109 8.08 -4.15 -6.63
CA TRP A 109 7.90 -4.96 -5.42
C TRP A 109 6.42 -5.12 -5.12
N HIS A 110 6.04 -6.25 -4.56
CA HIS A 110 4.68 -6.50 -4.11
C HIS A 110 4.55 -6.12 -2.65
N VAL A 111 3.55 -5.28 -2.35
CA VAL A 111 3.28 -4.83 -0.99
C VAL A 111 1.87 -5.25 -0.61
N MET A 112 1.73 -5.88 0.55
CA MET A 112 0.44 -6.24 1.12
C MET A 112 0.26 -5.52 2.45
N GLY A 113 -0.88 -4.84 2.60
CA GLY A 113 -1.21 -4.12 3.81
C GLY A 113 -2.55 -4.57 4.38
N ILE A 114 -2.61 -4.67 5.70
CA ILE A 114 -3.87 -4.79 6.45
C ILE A 114 -4.08 -3.45 7.13
N LEU A 115 -5.19 -2.78 6.80
CA LEU A 115 -5.53 -1.48 7.33
C LEU A 115 -6.73 -1.61 8.27
N GLU A 116 -6.56 -1.16 9.49
CA GLU A 116 -7.59 -1.17 10.53
C GLU A 116 -8.00 0.28 10.80
N LEU A 117 -9.30 0.55 10.65
CA LEU A 117 -9.85 1.89 10.80
C LEU A 117 -10.48 2.08 12.19
N ARG A 118 -10.44 3.31 12.66
CA ARG A 118 -11.15 3.77 13.84
C ARG A 118 -11.58 5.22 13.62
N ASP A 119 -12.83 5.51 13.91
CA ASP A 119 -13.42 6.85 13.73
C ASP A 119 -13.26 7.39 12.29
N GLY A 120 -13.37 6.50 11.29
CA GLY A 120 -13.26 6.86 9.89
C GLY A 120 -11.86 7.20 9.39
N LYS A 121 -10.84 6.84 10.17
CA LYS A 121 -9.42 7.06 9.83
C LYS A 121 -8.61 5.78 10.00
N VAL A 122 -7.51 5.67 9.28
CA VAL A 122 -6.60 4.53 9.39
C VAL A 122 -5.86 4.62 10.72
N ALA A 123 -6.16 3.72 11.65
CA ALA A 123 -5.55 3.68 12.98
C ALA A 123 -4.34 2.75 13.04
N LYS A 124 -4.33 1.69 12.23
CA LYS A 124 -3.20 0.77 12.15
C LYS A 124 -3.02 0.26 10.74
N ALA A 125 -1.78 0.15 10.31
CA ALA A 125 -1.40 -0.54 9.09
C ALA A 125 -0.33 -1.58 9.41
N THR A 126 -0.52 -2.81 8.90
CA THR A 126 0.47 -3.88 8.96
C THR A 126 0.92 -4.14 7.53
N LEU A 127 2.19 -3.91 7.23
CA LEU A 127 2.72 -4.00 5.87
C LEU A 127 3.74 -5.11 5.72
N VAL A 128 3.60 -5.89 4.64
CA VAL A 128 4.54 -6.93 4.24
C VAL A 128 5.05 -6.59 2.84
N PHE A 129 6.38 -6.66 2.65
CA PHE A 129 7.04 -6.29 1.41
C PHE A 129 7.66 -7.53 0.76
N GLY A 130 7.32 -7.78 -0.50
CA GLY A 130 7.85 -8.89 -1.28
C GLY A 130 8.69 -8.39 -2.45
N ALA A 131 9.98 -8.68 -2.43
CA ALA A 131 10.85 -8.41 -3.57
C ALA A 131 10.47 -9.29 -4.77
N PRO A 132 10.54 -8.77 -6.00
CA PRO A 132 10.39 -9.61 -7.18
C PRO A 132 11.55 -10.61 -7.28
N PHE A 133 11.30 -11.76 -7.87
CA PHE A 133 12.34 -12.75 -8.11
C PHE A 133 12.14 -13.44 -9.46
N GLU A 134 13.22 -14.00 -10.00
CA GLU A 134 13.17 -14.75 -11.25
C GLU A 134 12.39 -16.05 -11.09
N ALA A 135 11.57 -16.38 -12.07
CA ALA A 135 10.84 -17.65 -12.09
C ALA A 135 11.84 -18.81 -12.20
N PRO A 136 11.85 -19.76 -11.23
CA PRO A 136 12.80 -20.88 -11.28
C PRO A 136 12.55 -21.79 -12.48
N ALA A 137 13.61 -22.20 -13.16
CA ALA A 137 13.52 -23.03 -14.36
C ALA A 137 12.91 -24.42 -14.10
N TRP A 138 13.08 -24.98 -12.89
CA TRP A 138 12.62 -26.34 -12.58
C TRP A 138 11.12 -26.53 -12.69
N ARG A 139 10.32 -25.46 -12.54
CA ARG A 139 8.84 -25.53 -12.62
C ARG A 139 8.27 -25.00 -13.95
N ALA A 140 9.12 -24.58 -14.89
CA ALA A 140 8.70 -23.91 -16.13
C ALA A 140 7.66 -24.68 -16.94
N GLN A 141 7.75 -26.02 -16.99
CA GLN A 141 6.83 -26.85 -17.77
C GLN A 141 5.40 -26.89 -17.21
N TRP A 142 5.18 -26.47 -15.96
CA TRP A 142 3.87 -26.52 -15.30
C TRP A 142 3.26 -25.15 -15.05
N VAL A 143 3.91 -24.07 -15.45
CA VAL A 143 3.43 -22.70 -15.19
C VAL A 143 3.33 -21.91 -16.49
N GLU A 144 2.46 -20.90 -16.47
CA GLU A 144 2.38 -19.90 -17.53
C GLU A 144 2.99 -18.59 -17.01
N ARG A 145 3.53 -17.79 -17.92
CA ARG A 145 4.04 -16.44 -17.61
C ARG A 145 2.92 -15.43 -17.84
N MET A 146 2.74 -14.53 -16.85
CA MET A 146 1.78 -13.42 -16.95
C MET A 146 2.39 -12.23 -17.70
#